data_7c201025c7c8d74e8598286eb844e006
#
_entry.id   7c201025c7c8d74e8598286eb844e006
#
_cell.length_a   1.000
_cell.length_b   1.000
_cell.length_c   1.000
_cell.angle_alpha   90.00
_cell.angle_beta   90.00
_cell.angle_gamma   90.00
#
_symmetry.space_group_name_H-M   'P 1'
#
loop_
_entity.id
_entity.type
_entity.pdbx_description
1 polymer ?
#
loop_
_entity_poly.entity_id
_entity_poly.type
_entity_poly.pdbx_seq_one_letter_code
_entity_poly.pdbx_strand_id
1 'polypeptide(L)'
;MRCPFCGTQDTKVVDSRLVSEGAQVRRRRTCIHCQERFTTFEVAELQMPKLIKSDGSREVFDEDKLRNGIIKAIEKRPVSIEAVETAITRIKEKMQATGERELPSRWTGEAVMEELQRLDQVAYVRFASVYRSFKDISEFREAIDRLESHKTAAPESKKEDEA
;
A
#
# COMPACT_ATOMS: atom_id res chain seq x y z
N MET A 1 26.62 -9.66 -15.50
CA MET A 1 26.69 -9.74 -14.03
C MET A 1 28.05 -10.29 -13.64
N ARG A 2 28.73 -9.69 -12.64
CA ARG A 2 30.08 -10.11 -12.23
C ARG A 2 30.06 -11.49 -11.56
N CYS A 3 31.02 -12.33 -11.88
CA CYS A 3 31.18 -13.63 -11.24
C CYS A 3 31.59 -13.46 -9.77
N PRO A 4 30.91 -14.08 -8.79
CA PRO A 4 31.25 -13.94 -7.37
C PRO A 4 32.56 -14.66 -6.98
N PHE A 5 33.07 -15.57 -7.81
CA PHE A 5 34.26 -16.37 -7.52
C PHE A 5 35.55 -15.75 -8.08
N CYS A 6 35.53 -15.26 -9.32
CA CYS A 6 36.73 -14.73 -9.96
C CYS A 6 36.64 -13.24 -10.37
N GLY A 7 35.51 -12.59 -10.13
CA GLY A 7 35.32 -11.18 -10.41
C GLY A 7 35.14 -10.80 -11.90
N THR A 8 35.24 -11.73 -12.82
CA THR A 8 35.04 -11.47 -14.27
C THR A 8 33.62 -11.03 -14.57
N GLN A 9 33.44 -10.08 -15.49
CA GLN A 9 32.13 -9.54 -15.84
C GLN A 9 31.29 -10.46 -16.72
N ASP A 10 31.93 -11.37 -17.46
CA ASP A 10 31.27 -12.24 -18.42
C ASP A 10 30.72 -13.51 -17.79
N THR A 11 29.41 -13.56 -17.69
CA THR A 11 28.69 -14.74 -17.22
C THR A 11 27.52 -15.03 -18.17
N LYS A 12 27.28 -16.34 -18.44
CA LYS A 12 26.19 -16.81 -19.29
C LYS A 12 25.03 -17.36 -18.45
N VAL A 13 23.80 -17.01 -18.80
CA VAL A 13 22.59 -17.65 -18.24
C VAL A 13 22.38 -18.99 -18.94
N VAL A 14 22.32 -20.08 -18.19
CA VAL A 14 22.13 -21.44 -18.73
C VAL A 14 20.69 -21.96 -18.46
N ASP A 15 20.00 -21.41 -17.47
CA ASP A 15 18.61 -21.75 -17.14
C ASP A 15 17.91 -20.56 -16.50
N SER A 16 16.62 -20.39 -16.79
CA SER A 16 15.78 -19.34 -16.23
C SER A 16 14.39 -19.88 -15.94
N ARG A 17 13.90 -19.74 -14.71
CA ARG A 17 12.59 -20.23 -14.28
C ARG A 17 11.89 -19.23 -13.39
N LEU A 18 10.57 -19.12 -13.53
CA LEU A 18 9.72 -18.44 -12.57
C LEU A 18 9.62 -19.29 -11.29
N VAL A 19 9.75 -18.64 -10.14
CA VAL A 19 9.63 -19.24 -8.80
C VAL A 19 8.77 -18.33 -7.92
N SER A 20 8.38 -18.79 -6.74
CA SER A 20 7.53 -18.03 -5.83
C SER A 20 6.25 -17.53 -6.52
N GLU A 21 5.50 -18.46 -7.15
CA GLU A 21 4.24 -18.16 -7.85
C GLU A 21 4.35 -17.07 -8.93
N GLY A 22 5.54 -16.94 -9.53
CA GLY A 22 5.80 -15.94 -10.57
C GLY A 22 6.37 -14.61 -10.06
N ALA A 23 6.51 -14.42 -8.76
CA ALA A 23 7.02 -13.19 -8.17
C ALA A 23 8.55 -12.99 -8.33
N GLN A 24 9.29 -14.05 -8.70
CA GLN A 24 10.72 -14.01 -8.85
C GLN A 24 11.18 -14.80 -10.09
N VAL A 25 12.26 -14.35 -10.72
CA VAL A 25 12.96 -15.11 -11.76
C VAL A 25 14.25 -15.67 -11.18
N ARG A 26 14.34 -16.99 -11.06
CA ARG A 26 15.57 -17.69 -10.70
C ARG A 26 16.38 -17.94 -11.95
N ARG A 27 17.64 -17.46 -11.98
CA ARG A 27 18.57 -17.70 -13.10
C ARG A 27 19.78 -18.48 -12.64
N ARG A 28 20.09 -19.58 -13.33
CA ARG A 28 21.34 -20.32 -13.16
C ARG A 28 22.36 -19.77 -14.16
N ARG A 29 23.51 -19.36 -13.66
CA ARG A 29 24.58 -18.74 -14.45
C ARG A 29 25.86 -19.58 -14.39
N THR A 30 26.66 -19.50 -15.44
CA THR A 30 28.01 -20.06 -15.50
C THR A 30 28.98 -18.95 -15.88
N CYS A 31 30.08 -18.86 -15.17
CA CYS A 31 31.18 -17.97 -15.53
C CYS A 31 31.92 -18.54 -16.75
N ILE A 32 32.21 -17.69 -17.74
CA ILE A 32 32.95 -18.13 -18.94
C ILE A 32 34.43 -18.38 -18.62
N HIS A 33 34.97 -17.65 -17.60
CA HIS A 33 36.39 -17.73 -17.26
C HIS A 33 36.69 -18.88 -16.30
N CYS A 34 36.06 -18.92 -15.09
CA CYS A 34 36.37 -19.95 -14.10
C CYS A 34 35.44 -21.17 -14.13
N GLN A 35 34.45 -21.21 -15.04
CA GLN A 35 33.48 -22.28 -15.23
C GLN A 35 32.57 -22.56 -14.02
N GLU A 36 32.72 -21.80 -12.93
CA GLU A 36 31.87 -21.95 -11.74
C GLU A 36 30.43 -21.55 -12.04
N ARG A 37 29.50 -22.26 -11.35
CA ARG A 37 28.06 -22.04 -11.47
C ARG A 37 27.50 -21.37 -10.23
N PHE A 38 26.62 -20.40 -10.44
CA PHE A 38 25.92 -19.72 -9.36
C PHE A 38 24.49 -19.39 -9.77
N THR A 39 23.67 -19.16 -8.77
CA THR A 39 22.26 -18.80 -8.96
C THR A 39 22.04 -17.35 -8.57
N THR A 40 21.22 -16.65 -9.36
CA THR A 40 20.75 -15.31 -9.06
C THR A 40 19.24 -15.27 -9.08
N PHE A 41 18.66 -14.34 -8.34
CA PHE A 41 17.24 -14.07 -8.34
C PHE A 41 17.02 -12.64 -8.81
N GLU A 42 16.07 -12.46 -9.72
CA GLU A 42 15.50 -11.16 -10.03
C GLU A 42 14.18 -11.03 -9.29
N VAL A 43 14.05 -9.94 -8.57
CA VAL A 43 12.84 -9.59 -7.81
C VAL A 43 12.46 -8.17 -8.21
N ALA A 44 11.17 -7.89 -8.35
CA ALA A 44 10.72 -6.52 -8.54
C ALA A 44 11.01 -5.71 -7.27
N GLU A 45 11.86 -4.70 -7.36
CA GLU A 45 12.11 -3.75 -6.28
C GLU A 45 11.06 -2.63 -6.36
N LEU A 46 9.98 -2.80 -5.60
CA LEU A 46 8.93 -1.79 -5.50
C LEU A 46 9.32 -0.78 -4.42
N GLN A 47 9.85 0.35 -4.83
CA GLN A 47 10.17 1.43 -3.91
C GLN A 47 8.91 2.20 -3.53
N MET A 48 8.81 2.59 -2.25
CA MET A 48 7.76 3.49 -1.81
C MET A 48 8.05 4.90 -2.30
N PRO A 49 7.05 5.64 -2.82
CA PRO A 49 7.22 7.02 -3.24
C PRO A 49 7.54 7.94 -2.05
N LYS A 50 8.29 9.00 -2.30
CA LYS A 50 8.44 10.09 -1.34
C LYS A 50 7.16 10.92 -1.28
N LEU A 51 6.86 11.49 -0.13
CA LEU A 51 5.69 12.35 0.06
C LEU A 51 6.07 13.83 -0.03
N ILE A 52 5.37 14.56 -0.88
CA ILE A 52 5.50 16.03 -0.99
C ILE A 52 4.49 16.66 -0.04
N LYS A 53 4.97 17.40 0.95
CA LYS A 53 4.16 18.16 1.90
C LYS A 53 3.58 19.42 1.26
N SER A 54 2.62 20.05 1.95
CA SER A 54 2.01 21.32 1.51
C SER A 54 3.00 22.48 1.38
N ASP A 55 4.11 22.44 2.14
CA ASP A 55 5.22 23.41 2.07
C ASP A 55 6.24 23.09 0.97
N GLY A 56 6.01 22.03 0.17
CA GLY A 56 6.91 21.57 -0.88
C GLY A 56 8.08 20.69 -0.40
N SER A 57 8.23 20.47 0.89
CA SER A 57 9.25 19.56 1.43
C SER A 57 8.96 18.10 1.07
N ARG A 58 10.02 17.30 0.98
CA ARG A 58 9.97 15.88 0.63
C ARG A 58 10.30 15.04 1.84
N GLU A 59 9.40 14.13 2.18
CA GLU A 59 9.57 13.19 3.29
C GLU A 59 9.51 11.75 2.76
N VAL A 60 10.31 10.86 3.36
CA VAL A 60 10.21 9.43 3.08
C VAL A 60 8.88 8.93 3.65
N PHE A 61 8.22 7.99 2.94
CA PHE A 61 7.02 7.35 3.46
C PHE A 61 7.34 6.64 4.79
N ASP A 62 6.54 6.94 5.80
CA ASP A 62 6.67 6.42 7.15
C ASP A 62 5.41 5.60 7.49
N GLU A 63 5.57 4.27 7.52
CA GLU A 63 4.48 3.35 7.81
C GLU A 63 3.96 3.50 9.24
N ASP A 64 4.84 3.82 10.20
CA ASP A 64 4.44 3.99 11.60
C ASP A 64 3.56 5.24 11.77
N LYS A 65 3.82 6.30 11.02
CA LYS A 65 2.93 7.47 10.99
C LYS A 65 1.56 7.12 10.42
N LEU A 66 1.51 6.35 9.34
CA LEU A 66 0.27 5.88 8.74
C LEU A 66 -0.51 5.02 9.74
N ARG A 67 0.14 4.02 10.33
CA ARG A 67 -0.42 3.11 11.33
C ARG A 67 -0.99 3.88 12.52
N ASN A 68 -0.21 4.77 13.10
CA ASN A 68 -0.62 5.57 14.25
C ASN A 68 -1.82 6.47 13.93
N GLY A 69 -1.90 7.01 12.71
CA GLY A 69 -3.05 7.78 12.25
C GLY A 69 -4.34 6.96 12.23
N ILE A 70 -4.27 5.74 11.68
CA ILE A 70 -5.41 4.82 11.61
C ILE A 70 -5.80 4.35 13.03
N ILE A 71 -4.83 3.93 13.87
CA ILE A 71 -5.09 3.46 15.25
C ILE A 71 -5.81 4.54 16.07
N LYS A 72 -5.39 5.80 15.99
CA LYS A 72 -6.07 6.91 16.68
C LYS A 72 -7.51 7.08 16.21
N ALA A 73 -7.77 6.91 14.92
CA ALA A 73 -9.12 7.05 14.39
C ALA A 73 -10.05 5.93 14.86
N ILE A 74 -9.54 4.68 14.95
CA ILE A 74 -10.32 3.51 15.38
C ILE A 74 -10.36 3.29 16.90
N GLU A 75 -9.76 4.18 17.69
CA GLU A 75 -9.73 4.03 19.15
C GLU A 75 -11.13 3.81 19.72
N LYS A 76 -11.31 2.75 20.52
CA LYS A 76 -12.61 2.29 21.09
C LYS A 76 -13.66 1.93 20.03
N ARG A 77 -13.23 1.55 18.83
CA ARG A 77 -14.11 1.01 17.78
C ARG A 77 -13.88 -0.51 17.63
N PRO A 78 -14.91 -1.29 17.24
CA PRO A 78 -14.81 -2.73 17.06
C PRO A 78 -14.12 -3.10 15.73
N VAL A 79 -12.89 -2.63 15.52
CA VAL A 79 -12.07 -2.91 14.34
C VAL A 79 -10.89 -3.76 14.78
N SER A 80 -10.70 -4.90 14.13
CA SER A 80 -9.60 -5.81 14.47
C SER A 80 -8.25 -5.28 13.98
N ILE A 81 -7.17 -5.70 14.64
CA ILE A 81 -5.80 -5.35 14.22
C ILE A 81 -5.51 -5.90 12.82
N GLU A 82 -5.98 -7.09 12.51
CA GLU A 82 -5.81 -7.71 11.17
C GLU A 82 -6.47 -6.88 10.06
N ALA A 83 -7.62 -6.28 10.34
CA ALA A 83 -8.30 -5.38 9.40
C ALA A 83 -7.48 -4.09 9.17
N VAL A 84 -6.84 -3.56 10.21
CA VAL A 84 -5.93 -2.41 10.11
C VAL A 84 -4.71 -2.75 9.27
N GLU A 85 -4.06 -3.90 9.53
CA GLU A 85 -2.88 -4.33 8.75
C GLU A 85 -3.24 -4.56 7.27
N THR A 86 -4.42 -5.12 7.01
CA THR A 86 -4.93 -5.28 5.64
C THR A 86 -5.13 -3.93 4.96
N ALA A 87 -5.68 -2.94 5.65
CA ALA A 87 -5.86 -1.59 5.12
C ALA A 87 -4.52 -0.91 4.82
N ILE A 88 -3.53 -1.03 5.74
CA ILE A 88 -2.18 -0.51 5.53
C ILE A 88 -1.53 -1.14 4.29
N THR A 89 -1.64 -2.46 4.15
CA THR A 89 -1.11 -3.20 3.00
C THR A 89 -1.73 -2.70 1.70
N ARG A 90 -3.05 -2.55 1.64
CA ARG A 90 -3.75 -2.02 0.46
C ARG A 90 -3.32 -0.59 0.10
N ILE A 91 -3.14 0.27 1.10
CA ILE A 91 -2.67 1.64 0.87
C ILE A 91 -1.26 1.61 0.25
N LYS A 92 -0.35 0.78 0.80
CA LYS A 92 1.02 0.62 0.27
C LYS A 92 1.01 0.08 -1.17
N GLU A 93 0.22 -0.94 -1.44
CA GLU A 93 0.06 -1.51 -2.79
C GLU A 93 -0.46 -0.47 -3.78
N LYS A 94 -1.47 0.32 -3.40
CA LYS A 94 -1.98 1.42 -4.22
C LYS A 94 -0.91 2.47 -4.49
N MET A 95 -0.10 2.84 -3.48
CA MET A 95 1.00 3.79 -3.65
C MET A 95 2.06 3.27 -4.62
N GLN A 96 2.46 2.01 -4.49
CA GLN A 96 3.43 1.36 -5.37
C GLN A 96 2.89 1.19 -6.80
N ALA A 97 1.59 0.89 -6.94
CA ALA A 97 0.93 0.73 -8.24
C ALA A 97 0.86 2.02 -9.05
N THR A 98 1.01 3.20 -8.43
CA THR A 98 1.09 4.46 -9.19
C THR A 98 2.32 4.53 -10.09
N GLY A 99 3.40 3.80 -9.76
CA GLY A 99 4.69 3.87 -10.44
C GLY A 99 5.44 5.21 -10.27
N GLU A 100 4.88 6.13 -9.51
CA GLU A 100 5.44 7.45 -9.29
C GLU A 100 6.55 7.40 -8.23
N ARG A 101 7.56 8.25 -8.40
CA ARG A 101 8.65 8.39 -7.41
C ARG A 101 8.27 9.32 -6.25
N GLU A 102 7.33 10.20 -6.47
CA GLU A 102 6.86 11.20 -5.51
C GLU A 102 5.34 11.32 -5.60
N LEU A 103 4.66 11.38 -4.45
CA LEU A 103 3.22 11.60 -4.35
C LEU A 103 2.92 12.76 -3.40
N PRO A 104 1.88 13.57 -3.65
CA PRO A 104 1.42 14.55 -2.68
C PRO A 104 0.99 13.86 -1.38
N SER A 105 1.33 14.40 -0.22
CA SER A 105 0.95 13.82 1.08
C SER A 105 -0.58 13.72 1.26
N ARG A 106 -1.34 14.60 0.61
CA ARG A 106 -2.81 14.52 0.59
C ARG A 106 -3.33 13.22 -0.02
N TRP A 107 -2.60 12.62 -0.97
CA TRP A 107 -2.95 11.35 -1.58
C TRP A 107 -3.04 10.24 -0.52
N THR A 108 -2.05 10.20 0.38
CA THR A 108 -2.03 9.22 1.49
C THR A 108 -3.22 9.42 2.42
N GLY A 109 -3.56 10.66 2.75
CA GLY A 109 -4.72 10.96 3.59
C GLY A 109 -6.05 10.56 2.93
N GLU A 110 -6.20 10.77 1.63
CA GLU A 110 -7.37 10.33 0.87
C GLU A 110 -7.47 8.79 0.85
N ALA A 111 -6.34 8.09 0.63
CA ALA A 111 -6.30 6.63 0.68
C ALA A 111 -6.66 6.07 2.07
N VAL A 112 -6.22 6.73 3.15
CA VAL A 112 -6.63 6.38 4.52
C VAL A 112 -8.13 6.57 4.70
N MET A 113 -8.69 7.67 4.23
CA MET A 113 -10.13 7.93 4.33
C MET A 113 -10.95 6.87 3.60
N GLU A 114 -10.53 6.43 2.40
CA GLU A 114 -11.19 5.35 1.67
C GLU A 114 -11.18 4.03 2.46
N GLU A 115 -10.06 3.66 3.07
CA GLU A 115 -10.00 2.42 3.87
C GLU A 115 -10.79 2.55 5.18
N LEU A 116 -10.73 3.69 5.87
CA LEU A 116 -11.52 3.92 7.07
C LEU A 116 -13.02 3.92 6.79
N GLN A 117 -13.47 4.43 5.64
CA GLN A 117 -14.88 4.39 5.24
C GLN A 117 -15.40 2.94 5.13
N ARG A 118 -14.53 2.00 4.72
CA ARG A 118 -14.87 0.56 4.64
C ARG A 118 -14.85 -0.11 6.01
N LEU A 119 -13.92 0.31 6.88
CA LEU A 119 -13.71 -0.30 8.20
C LEU A 119 -14.74 0.16 9.23
N ASP A 120 -14.89 1.48 9.39
CA ASP A 120 -15.77 2.07 10.40
C ASP A 120 -16.07 3.54 10.08
N GLN A 121 -17.33 3.87 9.94
CA GLN A 121 -17.78 5.23 9.58
C GLN A 121 -17.43 6.29 10.65
N VAL A 122 -17.44 5.92 11.93
CA VAL A 122 -17.06 6.85 13.01
C VAL A 122 -15.55 7.13 12.95
N ALA A 123 -14.74 6.11 12.69
CA ALA A 123 -13.30 6.28 12.49
C ALA A 123 -13.00 7.17 11.28
N TYR A 124 -13.74 7.00 10.18
CA TYR A 124 -13.66 7.90 9.03
C TYR A 124 -13.92 9.35 9.42
N VAL A 125 -15.03 9.63 10.12
CA VAL A 125 -15.42 10.98 10.53
C VAL A 125 -14.37 11.61 11.43
N ARG A 126 -13.83 10.84 12.41
CA ARG A 126 -12.73 11.29 13.28
C ARG A 126 -11.48 11.67 12.51
N PHE A 127 -11.06 10.82 11.59
CA PHE A 127 -9.88 11.09 10.76
C PHE A 127 -10.12 12.30 9.86
N ALA A 128 -11.28 12.36 9.18
CA ALA A 128 -11.66 13.45 8.31
C ALA A 128 -11.70 14.81 9.06
N SER A 129 -12.17 14.83 10.32
CA SER A 129 -12.24 16.05 11.12
C SER A 129 -10.87 16.70 11.35
N VAL A 130 -9.81 15.91 11.47
CA VAL A 130 -8.44 16.39 11.62
C VAL A 130 -7.79 16.66 10.27
N TYR A 131 -7.99 15.74 9.32
CA TYR A 131 -7.31 15.77 8.03
C TYR A 131 -7.83 16.89 7.10
N ARG A 132 -9.15 17.06 7.00
CA ARG A 132 -9.79 18.06 6.11
C ARG A 132 -9.82 19.47 6.70
N SER A 133 -9.56 19.62 8.01
CA SER A 133 -9.57 20.92 8.69
C SER A 133 -10.84 21.71 8.33
N PHE A 134 -12.02 21.13 8.61
CA PHE A 134 -13.30 21.77 8.28
C PHE A 134 -13.38 23.19 8.85
N LYS A 135 -13.84 24.14 8.03
CA LYS A 135 -13.94 25.54 8.41
C LYS A 135 -15.16 25.81 9.29
N ASP A 136 -16.23 25.07 9.10
CA ASP A 136 -17.47 25.20 9.84
C ASP A 136 -18.25 23.87 9.93
N ILE A 137 -19.35 23.93 10.68
CA ILE A 137 -20.24 22.77 10.92
C ILE A 137 -20.94 22.33 9.63
N SER A 138 -21.18 23.22 8.68
CA SER A 138 -21.86 22.92 7.42
C SER A 138 -21.02 22.00 6.55
N GLU A 139 -19.73 22.31 6.38
CA GLU A 139 -18.79 21.45 5.64
C GLU A 139 -18.67 20.04 6.29
N PHE A 140 -18.71 19.99 7.63
CA PHE A 140 -18.68 18.73 8.35
C PHE A 140 -19.97 17.91 8.14
N ARG A 141 -21.14 18.57 8.16
CA ARG A 141 -22.43 17.91 7.87
C ARG A 141 -22.50 17.36 6.45
N GLU A 142 -22.08 18.14 5.45
CA GLU A 142 -22.02 17.65 4.08
C GLU A 142 -21.15 16.40 3.92
N ALA A 143 -20.05 16.30 4.67
CA ALA A 143 -19.20 15.12 4.65
C ALA A 143 -19.91 13.89 5.25
N ILE A 144 -20.77 14.07 6.25
CA ILE A 144 -21.59 13.00 6.82
C ILE A 144 -22.72 12.60 5.86
N ASP A 145 -23.40 13.55 5.26
CA ASP A 145 -24.51 13.30 4.33
C ASP A 145 -24.03 12.49 3.11
N ARG A 146 -22.80 12.75 2.63
CA ARG A 146 -22.17 11.95 1.56
C ARG A 146 -21.90 10.50 1.99
N LEU A 147 -21.54 10.25 3.24
CA LEU A 147 -21.35 8.90 3.77
C LEU A 147 -22.66 8.12 3.80
N GLU A 148 -23.76 8.77 4.20
CA GLU A 148 -25.09 8.15 4.26
C GLU A 148 -25.61 7.83 2.86
N SER A 149 -25.36 8.70 1.87
CA SER A 149 -25.76 8.49 0.47
C SER A 149 -25.07 7.28 -0.17
N HIS A 150 -23.81 7.01 0.19
CA HIS A 150 -23.09 5.84 -0.32
C HIS A 150 -23.57 4.51 0.27
N LYS A 151 -24.25 4.52 1.41
CA LYS A 151 -24.80 3.32 2.05
C LYS A 151 -26.04 2.79 1.34
N THR A 152 -26.83 3.66 0.71
CA THR A 152 -28.05 3.28 -0.02
C THR A 152 -27.77 2.67 -1.40
N ALA A 153 -26.53 2.72 -1.89
CA ALA A 153 -26.14 2.19 -3.20
C ALA A 153 -25.51 0.77 -3.15
N ALA A 154 -25.33 0.16 -1.98
CA ALA A 154 -24.83 -1.22 -1.87
C ALA A 154 -26.03 -2.20 -1.99
N PRO A 155 -26.04 -3.17 -2.93
CA PRO A 155 -27.11 -4.15 -3.04
C PRO A 155 -27.10 -5.07 -1.82
N GLU A 156 -28.26 -5.19 -1.16
CA GLU A 156 -28.53 -6.19 -0.13
C GLU A 156 -28.26 -7.59 -0.68
N SER A 157 -27.25 -8.27 -0.16
CA SER A 157 -27.06 -9.70 -0.42
C SER A 157 -28.23 -10.45 0.23
N LYS A 158 -29.09 -11.02 -0.62
CA LYS A 158 -30.17 -11.92 -0.24
C LYS A 158 -29.61 -13.04 0.63
N LYS A 159 -30.12 -13.13 1.86
CA LYS A 159 -30.11 -14.36 2.62
C LYS A 159 -31.10 -15.30 1.93
N GLU A 160 -30.61 -16.32 1.29
CA GLU A 160 -31.44 -17.48 0.93
C GLU A 160 -31.58 -18.34 2.19
N ASP A 161 -32.79 -18.38 2.72
CA ASP A 161 -33.23 -19.32 3.72
C ASP A 161 -33.28 -20.70 3.04
N GLU A 162 -32.45 -21.62 3.54
CA GLU A 162 -32.69 -23.07 3.32
C GLU A 162 -33.65 -23.58 4.38
N ALA A 163 -34.81 -24.01 3.88
CA ALA A 163 -35.76 -24.86 4.59
C ALA A 163 -35.39 -26.34 4.35
#